data_80191f3647750c3b667e85b661c79675
#
_entry.id   80191f3647750c3b667e85b661c79675
#
_cell.length_a   1.000
_cell.length_b   1.000
_cell.length_c   1.000
_cell.angle_alpha   90.00
_cell.angle_beta   90.00
_cell.angle_gamma   90.00
#
_symmetry.space_group_name_H-M   'P 1'
#
loop_
_entity.id
_entity.type
_entity.pdbx_description
1 polymer ?
#
loop_
_entity_poly.entity_id
_entity_poly.type
_entity_poly.pdbx_seq_one_letter_code
_entity_poly.pdbx_strand_id
1 'polypeptide(L)'
;MDCLTLKKSNCKNCYKCIRHCPVKSIRFSGNQAYIIGNECILCGQCFVVCPQDAKQIVDETEKAKVLLQSSDPVIVSLAPSFIANYEGVGINAMREALKKLGFFDAEETAVGATIVKTEYEHMIDSDTRDIIISSCCHSINLLIQKYFPAELPFLANVLSPMPVSYTHLTL
;
A
#
# COMPACT_ATOMS: atom_id res chain seq x y z
N MET A 1 1.93 -0.35 14.09
CA MET A 1 1.74 -0.42 12.64
C MET A 1 2.73 -1.44 12.10
N ASP A 2 2.30 -2.68 11.89
CA ASP A 2 3.21 -3.83 11.74
C ASP A 2 3.23 -4.42 10.33
N CYS A 3 3.15 -3.54 9.30
CA CYS A 3 3.18 -3.98 7.90
C CYS A 3 4.54 -4.57 7.48
N LEU A 4 5.63 -4.12 8.13
CA LEU A 4 7.00 -4.56 7.84
C LEU A 4 7.62 -5.17 9.10
N THR A 5 8.08 -6.39 8.99
CA THR A 5 8.76 -7.13 10.05
C THR A 5 10.21 -7.42 9.70
N LEU A 6 10.99 -7.81 10.70
CA LEU A 6 12.36 -8.25 10.53
C LEU A 6 12.49 -9.73 10.88
N LYS A 7 12.86 -10.56 9.91
CA LYS A 7 13.31 -11.92 10.17
C LYS A 7 14.76 -11.87 10.65
N LYS A 8 14.93 -11.93 11.96
CA LYS A 8 16.23 -11.71 12.63
C LYS A 8 17.31 -12.66 12.12
N SER A 9 16.97 -13.94 11.91
CA SER A 9 17.91 -14.97 11.44
C SER A 9 18.55 -14.68 10.09
N ASN A 10 17.92 -13.85 9.24
CA ASN A 10 18.40 -13.57 7.89
C ASN A 10 19.27 -12.29 7.83
N CYS A 11 19.19 -11.39 8.80
CA CYS A 11 19.95 -10.15 8.78
C CYS A 11 21.45 -10.40 8.96
N LYS A 12 22.26 -9.98 7.99
CA LYS A 12 23.74 -10.09 8.00
C LYS A 12 24.43 -8.73 8.23
N ASN A 13 23.72 -7.74 8.74
CA ASN A 13 24.27 -6.42 9.11
C ASN A 13 24.98 -5.67 7.99
N CYS A 14 24.51 -5.81 6.75
CA CYS A 14 25.13 -5.18 5.57
C CYS A 14 24.82 -3.66 5.45
N TYR A 15 23.96 -3.12 6.30
CA TYR A 15 23.53 -1.70 6.35
C TYR A 15 22.87 -1.17 5.07
N LYS A 16 22.57 -2.03 4.08
CA LYS A 16 22.00 -1.59 2.81
C LYS A 16 20.64 -0.89 3.00
N CYS A 17 19.76 -1.44 3.83
CA CYS A 17 18.48 -0.82 4.15
C CYS A 17 18.63 0.56 4.83
N ILE A 18 19.62 0.73 5.72
CA ILE A 18 19.89 2.02 6.38
C ILE A 18 20.33 3.07 5.36
N ARG A 19 21.27 2.72 4.46
CA ARG A 19 21.76 3.64 3.43
C ARG A 19 20.66 4.10 2.46
N HIS A 20 19.73 3.20 2.12
CA HIS A 20 18.66 3.46 1.14
C HIS A 20 17.38 3.99 1.76
N CYS A 21 17.26 4.08 3.07
CA CYS A 21 16.08 4.66 3.69
C CYS A 21 16.04 6.18 3.43
N PRO A 22 14.99 6.69 2.73
CA PRO A 22 14.94 8.11 2.37
C PRO A 22 14.80 9.01 3.59
N VAL A 23 14.12 8.55 4.64
CA VAL A 23 13.88 9.31 5.88
C VAL A 23 14.76 8.86 7.05
N LYS A 24 15.72 7.96 6.82
CA LYS A 24 16.67 7.47 7.84
C LYS A 24 16.00 6.84 9.08
N SER A 25 14.81 6.30 8.95
CA SER A 25 14.02 5.67 10.01
C SER A 25 14.47 4.25 10.38
N ILE A 26 15.69 3.83 9.99
CA ILE A 26 16.25 2.52 10.32
C ILE A 26 17.51 2.71 11.13
N ARG A 27 17.54 2.14 12.33
CA ARG A 27 18.69 2.13 13.24
C ARG A 27 19.27 0.74 13.36
N PHE A 28 20.47 0.68 13.92
CA PHE A 28 21.20 -0.54 14.18
C PHE A 28 21.45 -0.67 15.68
N SER A 29 21.02 -1.78 16.25
CA SER A 29 21.22 -2.12 17.67
C SER A 29 21.13 -3.63 17.84
N GLY A 30 21.86 -4.17 18.82
CA GLY A 30 21.85 -5.61 19.10
C GLY A 30 22.21 -6.46 17.88
N ASN A 31 23.19 -6.03 17.09
CA ASN A 31 23.62 -6.67 15.84
C ASN A 31 22.52 -6.81 14.78
N GLN A 32 21.53 -5.92 14.76
CA GLN A 32 20.44 -5.96 13.78
C GLN A 32 19.92 -4.58 13.40
N ALA A 33 19.41 -4.47 12.16
CA ALA A 33 18.74 -3.27 11.69
C ALA A 33 17.24 -3.35 12.04
N TYR A 34 16.73 -2.35 12.76
CA TYR A 34 15.30 -2.23 13.09
C TYR A 34 14.69 -0.94 12.57
N ILE A 35 13.39 -0.97 12.32
CA ILE A 35 12.62 0.16 11.80
C ILE A 35 12.05 0.95 12.97
N ILE A 36 12.18 2.27 12.94
CA ILE A 36 11.54 3.18 13.90
C ILE A 36 10.16 3.53 13.34
N GLY A 37 9.10 2.93 13.90
CA GLY A 37 7.76 2.98 13.33
C GLY A 37 7.17 4.39 13.22
N ASN A 38 7.40 5.25 14.19
CA ASN A 38 6.93 6.64 14.17
C ASN A 38 7.70 7.54 13.18
N GLU A 39 8.91 7.15 12.76
CA GLU A 39 9.68 7.84 11.73
C GLU A 39 9.47 7.24 10.33
N CYS A 40 9.00 5.99 10.24
CA CYS A 40 8.85 5.28 8.98
C CYS A 40 7.67 5.82 8.15
N ILE A 41 7.89 6.00 6.85
CA ILE A 41 6.87 6.40 5.88
C ILE A 41 6.28 5.22 5.08
N LEU A 42 6.60 4.00 5.44
CA LEU A 42 6.10 2.75 4.83
C LEU A 42 6.37 2.62 3.30
N CYS A 43 7.44 3.23 2.78
CA CYS A 43 7.75 3.22 1.35
C CYS A 43 8.25 1.86 0.81
N GLY A 44 8.52 0.87 1.66
CA GLY A 44 8.99 -0.45 1.24
C GLY A 44 10.44 -0.53 0.75
N GLN A 45 11.17 0.57 0.60
CA GLN A 45 12.52 0.58 0.02
C GLN A 45 13.48 -0.37 0.74
N CYS A 46 13.40 -0.48 2.06
CA CYS A 46 14.23 -1.39 2.84
C CYS A 46 13.94 -2.87 2.57
N PHE A 47 12.72 -3.22 2.15
CA PHE A 47 12.35 -4.55 1.71
C PHE A 47 12.98 -4.85 0.35
N VAL A 48 12.78 -3.96 -0.62
CA VAL A 48 13.26 -4.13 -2.01
C VAL A 48 14.79 -4.28 -2.08
N VAL A 49 15.54 -3.49 -1.29
CA VAL A 49 17.01 -3.49 -1.36
C VAL A 49 17.67 -4.56 -0.51
N CYS A 50 16.93 -5.35 0.27
CA CYS A 50 17.51 -6.32 1.19
C CYS A 50 18.03 -7.56 0.45
N PRO A 51 19.34 -7.81 0.35
CA PRO A 51 19.86 -8.97 -0.40
C PRO A 51 19.76 -10.28 0.38
N GLN A 52 19.29 -10.23 1.62
CA GLN A 52 19.12 -11.42 2.49
C GLN A 52 17.65 -11.71 2.80
N ASP A 53 16.70 -11.02 2.17
CA ASP A 53 15.28 -11.15 2.43
C ASP A 53 14.92 -11.10 3.94
N ALA A 54 15.68 -10.28 4.67
CA ALA A 54 15.51 -10.13 6.11
C ALA A 54 14.33 -9.20 6.47
N LYS A 55 13.87 -8.38 5.54
CA LYS A 55 12.66 -7.57 5.70
C LYS A 55 11.49 -8.33 5.09
N GLN A 56 10.41 -8.45 5.83
CA GLN A 56 9.22 -9.17 5.39
C GLN A 56 8.00 -8.28 5.51
N ILE A 57 7.08 -8.43 4.57
CA ILE A 57 5.73 -7.89 4.67
C ILE A 57 4.90 -8.91 5.45
N VAL A 58 3.98 -8.44 6.25
CA VAL A 58 3.06 -9.32 6.98
C VAL A 58 2.23 -10.12 5.98
N ASP A 59 2.25 -11.43 6.12
CA ASP A 59 1.41 -12.33 5.34
C ASP A 59 0.03 -12.44 6.01
N GLU A 60 -1.01 -12.07 5.30
CA GLU A 60 -2.40 -12.11 5.78
C GLU A 60 -3.21 -13.25 5.11
N THR A 61 -2.55 -14.18 4.43
CA THR A 61 -3.20 -15.31 3.74
C THR A 61 -4.09 -16.12 4.68
N GLU A 62 -3.64 -16.38 5.91
CA GLU A 62 -4.44 -17.12 6.89
C GLU A 62 -5.69 -16.35 7.33
N LYS A 63 -5.61 -15.02 7.44
CA LYS A 63 -6.79 -14.20 7.70
C LYS A 63 -7.80 -14.29 6.55
N ALA A 64 -7.32 -14.24 5.32
CA ALA A 64 -8.18 -14.40 4.14
C ALA A 64 -8.86 -15.77 4.11
N LYS A 65 -8.15 -16.86 4.45
CA LYS A 65 -8.75 -18.19 4.56
C LYS A 65 -9.85 -18.25 5.61
N VAL A 66 -9.65 -17.61 6.77
CA VAL A 66 -10.68 -17.54 7.81
C VAL A 66 -11.91 -16.78 7.33
N LEU A 67 -11.72 -15.66 6.62
CA LEU A 67 -12.82 -14.90 6.02
C LEU A 67 -13.61 -15.75 5.02
N LEU A 68 -12.95 -16.54 4.17
CA LEU A 68 -13.60 -17.43 3.21
C LEU A 68 -14.41 -18.57 3.85
N GLN A 69 -14.18 -18.87 5.14
CA GLN A 69 -14.96 -19.84 5.90
C GLN A 69 -16.22 -19.25 6.52
N SER A 70 -16.38 -17.92 6.49
CA SER A 70 -17.57 -17.24 6.98
C SER A 70 -18.77 -17.47 6.01
N SER A 71 -19.96 -17.20 6.51
CA SER A 71 -21.19 -17.22 5.69
C SER A 71 -21.36 -15.98 4.81
N ASP A 72 -20.53 -14.96 5.04
CA ASP A 72 -20.67 -13.67 4.36
C ASP A 72 -19.96 -13.69 3.00
N PRO A 73 -20.50 -12.99 1.98
CA PRO A 73 -19.87 -12.91 0.68
C PRO A 73 -18.55 -12.09 0.77
N VAL A 74 -17.43 -12.73 0.43
CA VAL A 74 -16.12 -12.09 0.43
C VAL A 74 -15.77 -11.64 -0.99
N ILE A 75 -15.65 -10.33 -1.19
CA ILE A 75 -15.29 -9.72 -2.47
C ILE A 75 -13.83 -9.28 -2.45
N VAL A 76 -13.13 -9.46 -3.56
CA VAL A 76 -11.74 -9.02 -3.75
C VAL A 76 -11.70 -7.70 -4.50
N SER A 77 -11.09 -6.68 -3.92
CA SER A 77 -10.66 -5.49 -4.67
C SER A 77 -9.25 -5.73 -5.22
N LEU A 78 -9.16 -5.94 -6.54
CA LEU A 78 -7.93 -6.35 -7.23
C LEU A 78 -7.16 -5.13 -7.75
N ALA A 79 -5.96 -4.93 -7.21
CA ALA A 79 -5.10 -3.84 -7.67
C ALA A 79 -4.61 -4.07 -9.12
N PRO A 80 -4.48 -3.02 -9.96
CA PRO A 80 -4.01 -3.15 -11.35
C PRO A 80 -2.63 -3.81 -11.48
N SER A 81 -1.81 -3.74 -10.44
CA SER A 81 -0.48 -4.36 -10.39
C SER A 81 -0.49 -5.91 -10.49
N PHE A 82 -1.66 -6.55 -10.40
CA PHE A 82 -1.75 -8.01 -10.60
C PHE A 82 -1.18 -8.45 -11.96
N ILE A 83 -1.29 -7.61 -12.98
CA ILE A 83 -0.77 -7.88 -14.34
C ILE A 83 0.73 -8.16 -14.33
N ALA A 84 1.48 -7.52 -13.42
CA ALA A 84 2.93 -7.72 -13.33
C ALA A 84 3.33 -9.14 -12.89
N ASN A 85 2.45 -9.85 -12.18
CA ASN A 85 2.68 -11.22 -11.72
C ASN A 85 1.94 -12.28 -12.57
N TYR A 86 0.95 -11.86 -13.35
CA TYR A 86 0.07 -12.73 -14.13
C TYR A 86 -0.01 -12.22 -15.58
N GLU A 87 1.14 -12.20 -16.27
CA GLU A 87 1.24 -11.72 -17.64
C GLU A 87 0.26 -12.43 -18.57
N GLY A 88 -0.48 -11.67 -19.37
CA GLY A 88 -1.50 -12.19 -20.28
C GLY A 88 -2.83 -12.61 -19.63
N VAL A 89 -2.94 -12.53 -18.29
CA VAL A 89 -4.18 -12.83 -17.59
C VAL A 89 -5.03 -11.58 -17.44
N GLY A 90 -6.17 -11.53 -18.15
CA GLY A 90 -7.14 -10.44 -18.00
C GLY A 90 -7.99 -10.57 -16.74
N ILE A 91 -8.71 -9.49 -16.40
CA ILE A 91 -9.56 -9.40 -15.21
C ILE A 91 -10.60 -10.52 -15.14
N ASN A 92 -11.21 -10.92 -16.25
CA ASN A 92 -12.23 -11.97 -16.26
C ASN A 92 -11.65 -13.33 -15.87
N ALA A 93 -10.47 -13.68 -16.38
CA ALA A 93 -9.78 -14.91 -16.01
C ALA A 93 -9.36 -14.92 -14.53
N MET A 94 -8.89 -13.77 -14.03
CA MET A 94 -8.55 -13.60 -12.61
C MET A 94 -9.80 -13.72 -11.72
N ARG A 95 -10.90 -13.11 -12.09
CA ARG A 95 -12.20 -13.22 -11.40
C ARG A 95 -12.66 -14.67 -11.29
N GLU A 96 -12.59 -15.42 -12.38
CA GLU A 96 -12.95 -16.84 -12.38
C GLU A 96 -12.01 -17.69 -11.51
N ALA A 97 -10.73 -17.37 -11.49
CA ALA A 97 -9.79 -18.04 -10.62
C ALA A 97 -10.08 -17.77 -9.13
N LEU A 98 -10.37 -16.53 -8.79
CA LEU A 98 -10.73 -16.12 -7.42
C LEU A 98 -12.03 -16.76 -6.96
N LYS A 99 -13.05 -16.87 -7.83
CA LYS A 99 -14.29 -17.60 -7.54
C LYS A 99 -14.03 -19.07 -7.23
N LYS A 100 -13.12 -19.72 -7.97
CA LYS A 100 -12.72 -21.10 -7.68
C LYS A 100 -12.00 -21.27 -6.35
N LEU A 101 -11.38 -20.21 -5.83
CA LEU A 101 -10.77 -20.19 -4.49
C LEU A 101 -11.80 -19.95 -3.36
N GLY A 102 -13.05 -19.64 -3.71
CA GLY A 102 -14.13 -19.43 -2.74
C GLY A 102 -14.54 -17.98 -2.51
N PHE A 103 -13.93 -17.04 -3.24
CA PHE A 103 -14.40 -15.65 -3.21
C PHE A 103 -15.74 -15.51 -3.96
N PHE A 104 -16.60 -14.63 -3.46
CA PHE A 104 -17.90 -14.38 -4.08
C PHE A 104 -17.75 -13.67 -5.43
N ASP A 105 -16.92 -12.62 -5.47
CA ASP A 105 -16.59 -11.90 -6.71
C ASP A 105 -15.27 -11.13 -6.57
N ALA A 106 -14.84 -10.52 -7.68
CA ALA A 106 -13.68 -9.63 -7.70
C ALA A 106 -13.98 -8.38 -8.54
N GLU A 107 -13.54 -7.22 -8.06
CA GLU A 107 -13.63 -5.96 -8.76
C GLU A 107 -12.25 -5.30 -8.86
N GLU A 108 -12.02 -4.51 -9.89
CA GLU A 108 -10.77 -3.77 -10.03
C GLU A 108 -10.77 -2.51 -9.15
N THR A 109 -9.73 -2.33 -8.35
CA THR A 109 -9.48 -1.07 -7.62
C THR A 109 -9.43 0.15 -8.57
N ALA A 110 -9.23 -0.08 -9.87
CA ALA A 110 -9.30 0.94 -10.92
C ALA A 110 -10.66 1.68 -10.97
N VAL A 111 -11.76 1.04 -10.55
CA VAL A 111 -13.07 1.71 -10.41
C VAL A 111 -12.95 2.84 -9.39
N GLY A 112 -12.39 2.57 -8.21
CA GLY A 112 -12.11 3.59 -7.21
C GLY A 112 -11.15 4.68 -7.72
N ALA A 113 -10.18 4.32 -8.56
CA ALA A 113 -9.27 5.28 -9.18
C ALA A 113 -10.00 6.24 -10.13
N THR A 114 -11.01 5.75 -10.86
CA THR A 114 -11.84 6.61 -11.73
C THR A 114 -12.63 7.64 -10.92
N ILE A 115 -13.20 7.23 -9.78
CA ILE A 115 -13.90 8.14 -8.86
C ILE A 115 -12.94 9.20 -8.31
N VAL A 116 -11.78 8.76 -7.83
CA VAL A 116 -10.73 9.67 -7.32
C VAL A 116 -10.25 10.65 -8.41
N LYS A 117 -10.12 10.19 -9.66
CA LYS A 117 -9.76 11.06 -10.80
C LYS A 117 -10.77 12.21 -10.95
N THR A 118 -12.07 11.91 -10.90
CA THR A 118 -13.13 12.94 -11.01
C THR A 118 -13.02 13.98 -9.89
N GLU A 119 -12.74 13.56 -8.66
CA GLU A 119 -12.51 14.49 -7.55
C GLU A 119 -11.29 15.40 -7.78
N TYR A 120 -10.21 14.86 -8.34
CA TYR A 120 -9.06 15.69 -8.70
C TYR A 120 -9.38 16.69 -9.83
N GLU A 121 -10.16 16.30 -10.83
CA GLU A 121 -10.63 17.19 -11.90
C GLU A 121 -11.45 18.35 -11.31
N HIS A 122 -12.42 18.05 -10.44
CA HIS A 122 -13.19 19.07 -9.72
C HIS A 122 -12.31 19.98 -8.86
N MET A 123 -11.30 19.41 -8.21
CA MET A 123 -10.38 20.18 -7.39
C MET A 123 -9.53 21.14 -8.25
N ILE A 124 -9.04 20.68 -9.41
CA ILE A 124 -8.27 21.52 -10.34
C ILE A 124 -9.12 22.69 -10.87
N ASP A 125 -10.38 22.42 -11.19
CA ASP A 125 -11.28 23.43 -11.77
C ASP A 125 -11.79 24.46 -10.74
N SER A 126 -11.91 24.06 -9.46
CA SER A 126 -12.52 24.87 -8.41
C SER A 126 -11.52 25.44 -7.40
N ASP A 127 -10.31 24.91 -7.32
CA ASP A 127 -9.32 25.27 -6.30
C ASP A 127 -8.54 26.53 -6.71
N THR A 128 -8.31 27.39 -5.76
CA THR A 128 -7.51 28.60 -5.93
C THR A 128 -6.03 28.39 -5.61
N ARG A 129 -5.62 27.17 -5.25
CA ARG A 129 -4.23 26.84 -4.93
C ARG A 129 -3.42 26.66 -6.20
N ASP A 130 -2.23 27.25 -6.24
CA ASP A 130 -1.29 27.10 -7.35
C ASP A 130 -0.67 25.69 -7.42
N ILE A 131 -0.69 24.95 -6.30
CA ILE A 131 -0.08 23.63 -6.16
C ILE A 131 -1.05 22.69 -5.44
N ILE A 132 -1.23 21.49 -6.00
CA ILE A 132 -1.96 20.38 -5.38
C ILE A 132 -1.02 19.18 -5.30
N ILE A 133 -0.74 18.70 -4.09
CA ILE A 133 0.02 17.48 -3.85
C ILE A 133 -0.98 16.32 -3.78
N SER A 134 -0.84 15.32 -4.64
CA SER A 134 -1.70 14.15 -4.64
C SER A 134 -1.55 13.31 -3.38
N SER A 135 -2.69 12.96 -2.75
CA SER A 135 -2.78 12.11 -1.55
C SER A 135 -2.96 10.62 -1.86
N CYS A 136 -2.90 10.21 -3.14
CA CYS A 136 -3.09 8.81 -3.53
C CYS A 136 -2.03 7.85 -2.97
N CYS A 137 -0.81 8.32 -2.70
CA CYS A 137 0.28 7.53 -2.15
C CYS A 137 0.39 7.71 -0.63
N HIS A 138 0.11 6.65 0.13
CA HIS A 138 0.20 6.68 1.59
C HIS A 138 1.59 7.09 2.10
N SER A 139 2.67 6.69 1.41
CA SER A 139 4.03 7.07 1.78
C SER A 139 4.28 8.57 1.63
N ILE A 140 3.69 9.21 0.61
CA ILE A 140 3.76 10.67 0.44
C ILE A 140 2.97 11.36 1.55
N ASN A 141 1.78 10.88 1.88
CA ASN A 141 0.98 11.43 2.97
C ASN A 141 1.76 11.40 4.30
N LEU A 142 2.37 10.26 4.62
CA LEU A 142 3.22 10.15 5.81
C LEU A 142 4.48 11.02 5.74
N LEU A 143 5.07 11.19 4.56
CA LEU A 143 6.22 12.05 4.36
C LEU A 143 5.86 13.52 4.66
N ILE A 144 4.77 14.02 4.07
CA ILE A 144 4.31 15.38 4.29
C ILE A 144 3.95 15.58 5.77
N GLN A 145 3.13 14.70 6.35
CA GLN A 145 2.69 14.81 7.74
C GLN A 145 3.83 14.82 8.75
N LYS A 146 4.87 14.00 8.53
CA LYS A 146 5.95 13.82 9.52
C LYS A 146 7.14 14.74 9.30
N TYR A 147 7.46 15.07 8.05
CA TYR A 147 8.73 15.73 7.72
C TYR A 147 8.54 17.11 7.07
N PHE A 148 7.37 17.36 6.48
CA PHE A 148 7.06 18.63 5.80
C PHE A 148 5.68 19.17 6.21
N PRO A 149 5.41 19.36 7.52
CA PRO A 149 4.08 19.77 7.97
C PRO A 149 3.63 21.14 7.42
N ALA A 150 4.57 21.99 7.02
CA ALA A 150 4.25 23.27 6.37
C ALA A 150 3.57 23.07 5.00
N GLU A 151 3.75 21.93 4.35
CA GLU A 151 3.19 21.62 3.05
C GLU A 151 1.80 20.92 3.13
N LEU A 152 1.30 20.67 4.33
CA LEU A 152 -0.03 20.08 4.54
C LEU A 152 -1.17 20.84 3.85
N PRO A 153 -1.18 22.17 3.77
CA PRO A 153 -2.22 22.91 3.05
C PRO A 153 -2.30 22.58 1.56
N PHE A 154 -1.21 22.09 0.95
CA PHE A 154 -1.16 21.71 -0.46
C PHE A 154 -1.54 20.23 -0.69
N LEU A 155 -1.58 19.42 0.37
CA LEU A 155 -1.99 18.02 0.26
C LEU A 155 -3.48 17.93 -0.03
N ALA A 156 -3.85 17.19 -1.08
CA ALA A 156 -5.23 16.98 -1.44
C ALA A 156 -5.98 16.22 -0.31
N ASN A 157 -7.20 16.67 0.00
CA ASN A 157 -8.08 15.99 0.94
C ASN A 157 -8.94 14.94 0.23
N VAL A 158 -8.30 14.02 -0.48
CA VAL A 158 -8.94 12.94 -1.24
C VAL A 158 -8.36 11.61 -0.78
N LEU A 159 -9.21 10.61 -0.58
CA LEU A 159 -8.77 9.27 -0.24
C LEU A 159 -8.07 8.60 -1.42
N SER A 160 -7.20 7.64 -1.13
CA SER A 160 -6.58 6.84 -2.19
C SER A 160 -7.60 5.91 -2.86
N PRO A 161 -7.35 5.41 -4.08
CA PRO A 161 -8.28 4.54 -4.81
C PRO A 161 -8.74 3.30 -4.05
N MET A 162 -7.89 2.72 -3.20
CA MET A 162 -8.22 1.49 -2.46
C MET A 162 -9.36 1.70 -1.44
N PRO A 163 -9.32 2.67 -0.50
CA PRO A 163 -10.47 2.95 0.37
C PRO A 163 -11.72 3.35 -0.40
N VAL A 164 -11.60 4.08 -1.52
CA VAL A 164 -12.75 4.47 -2.34
C VAL A 164 -13.39 3.25 -3.00
N SER A 165 -12.59 2.33 -3.55
CA SER A 165 -13.10 1.06 -4.06
C SER A 165 -13.80 0.25 -2.96
N TYR A 166 -13.21 0.16 -1.76
CA TYR A 166 -13.83 -0.51 -0.62
C TYR A 166 -15.20 0.09 -0.26
N THR A 167 -15.31 1.41 -0.15
CA THR A 167 -16.58 2.06 0.17
C THR A 167 -17.61 1.89 -0.96
N HIS A 168 -17.18 1.91 -2.22
CA HIS A 168 -18.04 1.65 -3.37
C HIS A 168 -18.65 0.23 -3.34
N LEU A 169 -17.85 -0.78 -2.92
CA LEU A 169 -18.30 -2.16 -2.82
C LEU A 169 -19.23 -2.43 -1.62
N THR A 170 -19.20 -1.60 -0.60
CA THR A 170 -19.94 -1.81 0.67
C THR A 170 -21.19 -0.95 0.80
N LEU A 171 -21.45 -0.04 -0.13
CA LEU A 171 -22.65 0.79 -0.21
C LEU A 171 -23.67 0.20 -1.20
#